data_b9aa5ee98662fb9094931bfbd5636bd4
#
_entry.id   b9aa5ee98662fb9094931bfbd5636bd4
#
_cell.length_a   1.000
_cell.length_b   1.000
_cell.length_c   1.000
_cell.angle_alpha   90.00
_cell.angle_beta   90.00
_cell.angle_gamma   90.00
#
_symmetry.space_group_name_H-M   'P 1'
#
loop_
_entity.id
_entity.type
_entity.pdbx_description
1 polymer ?
#
loop_
_entity_poly.entity_id
_entity_poly.type
_entity_poly.pdbx_seq_one_letter_code
_entity_poly.pdbx_strand_id
1 'polypeptide(L)'
;MKKNSNKKISYIKLAFKLIEEKGWNDFSLEKLAKEESIKIEDLIFFFKDETKLIESFSEMIDEQVIKEVDLNEFSQNPVKDNIFELIMIRFEKLSPYKKSLDILLKQLKHEPKVLKKLTKKIFNSLDLFLEISNAKNNYVFDFLKLNIMFIIYGYTFKIWLEDDSKDMGKTMAEVDKWLSEAEGYAKKFSPFL
;
A
#
# COMPACT_ATOMS: atom_id res chain seq x y z
N MET A 1 -12.12 15.12 -16.62
CA MET A 1 -11.23 14.17 -15.94
C MET A 1 -11.52 14.02 -14.44
N LYS A 2 -11.58 15.06 -13.61
CA LYS A 2 -11.86 14.98 -12.15
C LYS A 2 -13.14 14.20 -11.77
N LYS A 3 -14.25 14.32 -12.55
CA LYS A 3 -15.52 13.63 -12.24
C LYS A 3 -15.40 12.10 -12.34
N ASN A 4 -14.65 11.58 -13.32
CA ASN A 4 -14.44 10.14 -13.47
C ASN A 4 -13.49 9.57 -12.40
N SER A 5 -12.47 10.33 -11.98
CA SER A 5 -11.60 9.92 -10.87
C SER A 5 -12.37 9.80 -9.56
N ASN A 6 -13.22 10.77 -9.23
CA ASN A 6 -14.05 10.71 -8.01
C ASN A 6 -15.04 9.54 -8.05
N LYS A 7 -15.62 9.22 -9.21
CA LYS A 7 -16.52 8.07 -9.39
C LYS A 7 -15.78 6.75 -9.17
N LYS A 8 -14.58 6.60 -9.75
CA LYS A 8 -13.71 5.42 -9.53
C LYS A 8 -13.39 5.22 -8.05
N ILE A 9 -12.99 6.29 -7.35
CA ILE A 9 -12.69 6.25 -5.91
C ILE A 9 -13.92 5.84 -5.10
N SER A 10 -15.09 6.39 -5.41
CA SER A 10 -16.35 6.02 -4.74
C SER A 10 -16.63 4.52 -4.88
N TYR A 11 -16.48 3.96 -6.07
CA TYR A 11 -16.71 2.54 -6.32
C TYR A 11 -15.71 1.64 -5.57
N ILE A 12 -14.44 2.05 -5.48
CA ILE A 12 -13.45 1.34 -4.66
C ILE A 12 -13.88 1.33 -3.19
N LYS A 13 -14.33 2.46 -2.64
CA LYS A 13 -14.81 2.54 -1.25
C LYS A 13 -15.99 1.62 -0.99
N LEU A 14 -16.99 1.60 -1.88
CA LEU A 14 -18.14 0.71 -1.79
C LEU A 14 -17.74 -0.77 -1.88
N ALA A 15 -16.80 -1.11 -2.76
CA ALA A 15 -16.28 -2.46 -2.89
C ALA A 15 -15.60 -2.94 -1.58
N PHE A 16 -14.74 -2.10 -0.98
CA PHE A 16 -14.08 -2.45 0.28
C PHE A 16 -15.05 -2.56 1.46
N LYS A 17 -16.11 -1.75 1.48
CA LYS A 17 -17.20 -1.90 2.44
C LYS A 17 -17.92 -3.25 2.25
N LEU A 18 -18.24 -3.64 1.02
CA LEU A 18 -18.87 -4.92 0.73
C LEU A 18 -17.97 -6.11 1.08
N ILE A 19 -16.65 -5.99 0.83
CA ILE A 19 -15.65 -7.00 1.24
C ILE A 19 -15.60 -7.12 2.78
N GLU A 20 -15.70 -6.03 3.53
CA GLU A 20 -15.78 -6.06 5.00
C GLU A 20 -17.03 -6.80 5.49
N GLU A 21 -18.17 -6.60 4.81
CA GLU A 21 -19.46 -7.18 5.21
C GLU A 21 -19.64 -8.65 4.80
N LYS A 22 -19.19 -9.02 3.59
CA LYS A 22 -19.46 -10.34 2.99
C LYS A 22 -18.21 -11.22 2.83
N GLY A 23 -17.03 -10.64 2.90
CA GLY A 23 -15.77 -11.30 2.57
C GLY A 23 -15.42 -11.24 1.08
N TRP A 24 -14.14 -11.52 0.78
CA TRP A 24 -13.63 -11.54 -0.59
C TRP A 24 -14.17 -12.72 -1.41
N ASN A 25 -14.30 -13.90 -0.81
CA ASN A 25 -14.80 -15.09 -1.49
C ASN A 25 -16.23 -14.92 -2.02
N ASP A 26 -17.00 -14.06 -1.36
CA ASP A 26 -18.39 -13.75 -1.77
C ASP A 26 -18.49 -12.44 -2.54
N PHE A 27 -17.38 -11.75 -2.78
CA PHE A 27 -17.35 -10.51 -3.53
C PHE A 27 -17.30 -10.76 -5.05
N SER A 28 -18.07 -9.98 -5.81
CA SER A 28 -17.90 -9.82 -7.26
C SER A 28 -18.39 -8.44 -7.71
N LEU A 29 -17.95 -7.99 -8.90
CA LEU A 29 -18.43 -6.72 -9.47
C LEU A 29 -19.95 -6.74 -9.71
N GLU A 30 -20.54 -7.90 -10.08
CA GLU A 30 -21.99 -8.06 -10.25
C GLU A 30 -22.73 -7.93 -8.92
N LYS A 31 -22.19 -8.51 -7.83
CA LYS A 31 -22.78 -8.35 -6.50
C LYS A 31 -22.71 -6.90 -6.05
N LEU A 32 -21.57 -6.22 -6.25
CA LEU A 32 -21.42 -4.81 -5.95
C LEU A 32 -22.44 -3.95 -6.73
N ALA A 33 -22.60 -4.23 -8.03
CA ALA A 33 -23.56 -3.55 -8.88
C ALA A 33 -25.00 -3.69 -8.35
N LYS A 34 -25.36 -4.91 -7.94
CA LYS A 34 -26.69 -5.23 -7.39
C LYS A 34 -26.94 -4.56 -6.04
N GLU A 35 -26.02 -4.69 -5.09
CA GLU A 35 -26.17 -4.17 -3.72
C GLU A 35 -26.24 -2.63 -3.71
N GLU A 36 -25.44 -1.98 -4.54
CA GLU A 36 -25.34 -0.51 -4.57
C GLU A 36 -26.20 0.13 -5.67
N SER A 37 -27.05 -0.65 -6.37
CA SER A 37 -27.87 -0.19 -7.49
C SER A 37 -27.08 0.56 -8.56
N ILE A 38 -25.86 0.09 -8.86
CA ILE A 38 -24.97 0.61 -9.89
C ILE A 38 -25.12 -0.20 -11.16
N LYS A 39 -25.05 0.44 -12.32
CA LYS A 39 -24.99 -0.28 -13.60
C LYS A 39 -23.67 -1.03 -13.70
N ILE A 40 -23.71 -2.33 -14.04
CA ILE A 40 -22.51 -3.15 -14.16
C ILE A 40 -21.53 -2.59 -15.20
N GLU A 41 -22.03 -1.99 -16.27
CA GLU A 41 -21.22 -1.36 -17.32
C GLU A 41 -20.37 -0.20 -16.76
N ASP A 42 -20.88 0.52 -15.77
CA ASP A 42 -20.15 1.59 -15.09
C ASP A 42 -18.97 1.05 -14.27
N LEU A 43 -19.12 -0.12 -13.64
CA LEU A 43 -18.04 -0.78 -12.92
C LEU A 43 -17.00 -1.36 -13.88
N ILE A 44 -17.44 -2.06 -14.93
CA ILE A 44 -16.58 -2.67 -15.96
C ILE A 44 -15.76 -1.59 -16.70
N PHE A 45 -16.32 -0.39 -16.87
CA PHE A 45 -15.58 0.74 -17.44
C PHE A 45 -14.30 1.09 -16.65
N PHE A 46 -14.34 0.99 -15.31
CA PHE A 46 -13.18 1.27 -14.45
C PHE A 46 -12.36 0.02 -14.10
N PHE A 47 -13.03 -1.12 -13.95
CA PHE A 47 -12.43 -2.35 -13.46
C PHE A 47 -12.79 -3.50 -14.37
N LYS A 48 -11.84 -4.00 -15.13
CA LYS A 48 -12.04 -5.14 -16.01
C LYS A 48 -12.48 -6.40 -15.25
N ASP A 49 -12.00 -6.55 -14.03
CA ASP A 49 -12.24 -7.67 -13.12
C ASP A 49 -11.97 -7.24 -11.68
N GLU A 50 -12.27 -8.08 -10.70
CA GLU A 50 -12.03 -7.86 -9.27
C GLU A 50 -10.54 -7.62 -8.97
N THR A 51 -9.67 -8.30 -9.70
CA THR A 51 -8.21 -8.09 -9.56
C THR A 51 -7.83 -6.65 -9.94
N LYS A 52 -8.41 -6.10 -11.02
CA LYS A 52 -8.15 -4.71 -11.43
C LYS A 52 -8.70 -3.71 -10.40
N LEU A 53 -9.78 -4.04 -9.71
CA LEU A 53 -10.29 -3.23 -8.61
C LEU A 53 -9.27 -3.17 -7.47
N ILE A 54 -8.70 -4.32 -7.04
CA ILE A 54 -7.64 -4.38 -6.01
C ILE A 54 -6.38 -3.63 -6.44
N GLU A 55 -5.95 -3.78 -7.70
CA GLU A 55 -4.83 -2.99 -8.24
C GLU A 55 -5.12 -1.49 -8.18
N SER A 56 -6.34 -1.08 -8.55
CA SER A 56 -6.78 0.32 -8.53
C SER A 56 -6.90 0.88 -7.12
N PHE A 57 -7.23 0.05 -6.13
CA PHE A 57 -7.18 0.44 -4.72
C PHE A 57 -5.74 0.78 -4.30
N SER A 58 -4.76 -0.06 -4.62
CA SER A 58 -3.36 0.23 -4.30
C SER A 58 -2.89 1.54 -4.96
N GLU A 59 -3.25 1.75 -6.25
CA GLU A 59 -2.96 2.99 -6.99
C GLU A 59 -3.59 4.22 -6.31
N MET A 60 -4.83 4.09 -5.84
CA MET A 60 -5.54 5.16 -5.10
C MET A 60 -4.82 5.53 -3.80
N ILE A 61 -4.35 4.54 -3.05
CA ILE A 61 -3.60 4.77 -1.81
C ILE A 61 -2.27 5.48 -2.13
N ASP A 62 -1.53 5.02 -3.14
CA ASP A 62 -0.27 5.65 -3.54
C ASP A 62 -0.47 7.12 -3.95
N GLU A 63 -1.52 7.42 -4.74
CA GLU A 63 -1.88 8.79 -5.09
C GLU A 63 -2.19 9.66 -3.86
N GLN A 64 -2.79 9.10 -2.81
CA GLN A 64 -3.07 9.83 -1.58
C GLN A 64 -1.79 10.10 -0.78
N VAL A 65 -0.88 9.12 -0.70
CA VAL A 65 0.42 9.29 -0.05
C VAL A 65 1.20 10.42 -0.72
N ILE A 66 1.36 10.35 -2.06
CA ILE A 66 2.14 11.34 -2.82
C ILE A 66 1.59 12.76 -2.65
N LYS A 67 0.29 12.93 -2.51
CA LYS A 67 -0.34 14.25 -2.33
C LYS A 67 -0.03 14.90 -0.98
N GLU A 68 0.39 14.14 0.02
CA GLU A 68 0.76 14.65 1.34
C GLU A 68 2.24 14.96 1.49
N VAL A 69 3.05 14.50 0.54
CA VAL A 69 4.50 14.69 0.58
C VAL A 69 4.89 16.09 0.11
N ASP A 70 5.66 16.81 0.92
CA ASP A 70 6.37 18.00 0.48
C ASP A 70 7.78 17.62 -0.01
N LEU A 71 7.96 17.62 -1.34
CA LEU A 71 9.23 17.25 -1.97
C LEU A 71 10.40 18.20 -1.58
N ASN A 72 10.10 19.46 -1.21
CA ASN A 72 11.14 20.38 -0.77
C ASN A 72 11.67 19.99 0.62
N GLU A 73 10.78 19.62 1.53
CA GLU A 73 11.13 19.14 2.85
C GLU A 73 11.89 17.81 2.73
N PHE A 74 11.42 16.88 1.92
CA PHE A 74 12.08 15.59 1.68
C PHE A 74 13.50 15.71 1.14
N SER A 75 13.79 16.75 0.36
CA SER A 75 15.16 16.99 -0.13
C SER A 75 16.17 17.35 0.96
N GLN A 76 15.70 17.78 2.13
CA GLN A 76 16.52 18.23 3.27
C GLN A 76 16.60 17.19 4.40
N ASN A 77 15.65 16.27 4.45
CA ASN A 77 15.57 15.27 5.50
C ASN A 77 16.45 14.05 5.21
N PRO A 78 16.89 13.32 6.26
CA PRO A 78 17.54 12.03 6.09
C PRO A 78 16.68 11.04 5.32
N VAL A 79 17.30 10.22 4.46
CA VAL A 79 16.62 9.21 3.65
C VAL A 79 15.75 8.27 4.50
N LYS A 80 16.28 7.85 5.66
CA LYS A 80 15.53 6.96 6.59
C LYS A 80 14.22 7.61 7.05
N ASP A 81 14.27 8.89 7.41
CA ASP A 81 13.11 9.61 7.95
C ASP A 81 12.04 9.80 6.86
N ASN A 82 12.46 10.10 5.63
CA ASN A 82 11.57 10.18 4.48
C ASN A 82 10.86 8.82 4.21
N ILE A 83 11.60 7.70 4.26
CA ILE A 83 11.03 6.36 4.08
C ILE A 83 10.05 6.04 5.22
N PHE A 84 10.41 6.36 6.46
CA PHE A 84 9.55 6.18 7.62
C PHE A 84 8.23 6.94 7.44
N GLU A 85 8.30 8.21 7.08
CA GLU A 85 7.12 9.05 6.87
C GLU A 85 6.22 8.51 5.77
N LEU A 86 6.77 8.12 4.61
CA LEU A 86 6.00 7.52 3.51
C LEU A 86 5.26 6.24 3.92
N ILE A 87 5.91 5.36 4.70
CA ILE A 87 5.29 4.15 5.22
C ILE A 87 4.15 4.51 6.18
N MET A 88 4.37 5.47 7.09
CA MET A 88 3.38 5.86 8.08
C MET A 88 2.18 6.54 7.44
N ILE A 89 2.38 7.47 6.52
CA ILE A 89 1.28 8.07 5.72
C ILE A 89 0.50 6.96 5.00
N ARG A 90 1.18 5.97 4.40
CA ARG A 90 0.50 4.85 3.73
C ARG A 90 -0.38 4.07 4.70
N PHE A 91 0.10 3.73 5.90
CA PHE A 91 -0.70 3.05 6.93
C PHE A 91 -1.89 3.90 7.38
N GLU A 92 -1.72 5.20 7.50
CA GLU A 92 -2.82 6.12 7.78
C GLU A 92 -3.90 6.06 6.68
N LYS A 93 -3.50 6.15 5.39
CA LYS A 93 -4.45 6.06 4.27
C LYS A 93 -5.12 4.70 4.14
N LEU A 94 -4.47 3.63 4.60
CA LEU A 94 -5.02 2.28 4.67
C LEU A 94 -5.96 2.08 5.87
N SER A 95 -5.86 2.89 6.93
CA SER A 95 -6.61 2.71 8.19
C SER A 95 -8.13 2.61 8.03
N PRO A 96 -8.81 3.37 7.15
CA PRO A 96 -10.24 3.20 6.90
C PRO A 96 -10.64 1.83 6.32
N TYR A 97 -9.66 1.08 5.81
CA TYR A 97 -9.85 -0.21 5.13
C TYR A 97 -9.25 -1.38 5.91
N LYS A 98 -8.81 -1.15 7.16
CA LYS A 98 -8.06 -2.13 7.95
C LYS A 98 -8.77 -3.47 8.07
N LYS A 99 -10.07 -3.47 8.40
CA LYS A 99 -10.87 -4.69 8.53
C LYS A 99 -11.06 -5.41 7.20
N SER A 100 -11.42 -4.69 6.15
CA SER A 100 -11.57 -5.29 4.82
C SER A 100 -10.25 -5.84 4.28
N LEU A 101 -9.12 -5.20 4.57
CA LEU A 101 -7.79 -5.69 4.21
C LEU A 101 -7.41 -6.96 4.98
N ASP A 102 -7.72 -7.05 6.26
CA ASP A 102 -7.49 -8.28 7.06
C ASP A 102 -8.28 -9.46 6.51
N ILE A 103 -9.57 -9.26 6.19
CA ILE A 103 -10.42 -10.28 5.58
C ILE A 103 -9.89 -10.68 4.20
N LEU A 104 -9.61 -9.69 3.35
CA LEU A 104 -9.09 -9.88 2.00
C LEU A 104 -7.81 -10.73 2.02
N LEU A 105 -6.82 -10.37 2.82
CA LEU A 105 -5.53 -11.07 2.86
C LEU A 105 -5.65 -12.50 3.39
N LYS A 106 -6.50 -12.75 4.37
CA LYS A 106 -6.79 -14.10 4.87
C LYS A 106 -7.38 -15.00 3.79
N GLN A 107 -8.18 -14.46 2.89
CA GLN A 107 -8.84 -15.19 1.82
C GLN A 107 -7.99 -15.29 0.55
N LEU A 108 -7.21 -14.27 0.20
CA LEU A 108 -6.32 -14.25 -0.97
C LEU A 108 -5.23 -15.32 -0.97
N LYS A 109 -4.91 -15.92 0.19
CA LYS A 109 -3.94 -17.03 0.25
C LYS A 109 -4.29 -18.21 -0.68
N HIS A 110 -5.56 -18.34 -1.04
CA HIS A 110 -6.06 -19.36 -1.96
C HIS A 110 -6.12 -18.87 -3.43
N GLU A 111 -5.78 -17.61 -3.69
CA GLU A 111 -5.79 -17.00 -5.01
C GLU A 111 -4.40 -16.48 -5.44
N PRO A 112 -3.46 -17.37 -5.78
CA PRO A 112 -2.06 -17.00 -6.02
C PRO A 112 -1.89 -15.99 -7.17
N LYS A 113 -2.80 -15.96 -8.15
CA LYS A 113 -2.77 -14.99 -9.26
C LYS A 113 -3.06 -13.57 -8.78
N VAL A 114 -4.07 -13.39 -7.93
CA VAL A 114 -4.44 -12.09 -7.36
C VAL A 114 -3.35 -11.63 -6.41
N LEU A 115 -2.87 -12.54 -5.53
CA LEU A 115 -1.79 -12.25 -4.59
C LEU A 115 -0.52 -11.80 -5.31
N LYS A 116 -0.12 -12.46 -6.41
CA LYS A 116 1.05 -12.06 -7.22
C LYS A 116 0.90 -10.65 -7.78
N LYS A 117 -0.30 -10.29 -8.28
CA LYS A 117 -0.55 -8.94 -8.81
C LYS A 117 -0.52 -7.88 -7.72
N LEU A 118 -1.13 -8.16 -6.56
CA LEU A 118 -1.08 -7.27 -5.39
C LEU A 118 0.36 -7.07 -4.92
N THR A 119 1.13 -8.15 -4.76
CA THR A 119 2.55 -8.10 -4.40
C THR A 119 3.33 -7.21 -5.37
N LYS A 120 3.13 -7.37 -6.68
CA LYS A 120 3.77 -6.51 -7.69
C LYS A 120 3.40 -5.02 -7.50
N LYS A 121 2.14 -4.70 -7.17
CA LYS A 121 1.73 -3.32 -6.89
C LYS A 121 2.42 -2.76 -5.65
N ILE A 122 2.54 -3.56 -4.58
CA ILE A 122 3.27 -3.16 -3.37
C ILE A 122 4.75 -2.91 -3.70
N PHE A 123 5.40 -3.79 -4.46
CA PHE A 123 6.78 -3.56 -4.91
C PHE A 123 6.94 -2.25 -5.68
N ASN A 124 6.02 -1.95 -6.60
CA ASN A 124 6.06 -0.69 -7.35
C ASN A 124 5.87 0.53 -6.43
N SER A 125 4.99 0.44 -5.43
CA SER A 125 4.79 1.51 -4.43
C SER A 125 6.06 1.76 -3.63
N LEU A 126 6.72 0.69 -3.16
CA LEU A 126 7.95 0.79 -2.37
C LEU A 126 9.13 1.27 -3.22
N ASP A 127 9.19 0.88 -4.49
CA ASP A 127 10.19 1.39 -5.44
C ASP A 127 10.05 2.90 -5.66
N LEU A 128 8.81 3.38 -5.79
CA LEU A 128 8.51 4.82 -5.85
C LEU A 128 8.88 5.53 -4.54
N PHE A 129 8.67 4.91 -3.38
CA PHE A 129 9.06 5.48 -2.09
C PHE A 129 10.57 5.63 -1.97
N LEU A 130 11.35 4.64 -2.42
CA LEU A 130 12.81 4.75 -2.48
C LEU A 130 13.26 5.89 -3.41
N GLU A 131 12.55 6.09 -4.53
CA GLU A 131 12.84 7.19 -5.45
C GLU A 131 12.56 8.56 -4.83
N ILE A 132 11.37 8.76 -4.28
CA ILE A 132 10.96 10.02 -3.63
C ILE A 132 11.87 10.35 -2.44
N SER A 133 12.34 9.34 -1.71
CA SER A 133 13.25 9.51 -0.56
C SER A 133 14.71 9.77 -0.94
N ASN A 134 15.04 9.85 -2.24
CA ASN A 134 16.42 9.93 -2.74
C ASN A 134 17.31 8.76 -2.28
N ALA A 135 16.72 7.59 -2.05
CA ALA A 135 17.43 6.39 -1.60
C ALA A 135 18.15 5.66 -2.74
N LYS A 136 17.76 5.92 -4.00
CA LYS A 136 18.32 5.24 -5.17
C LYS A 136 19.61 5.90 -5.63
N ASN A 137 20.65 5.10 -5.82
CA ASN A 137 21.96 5.58 -6.29
C ASN A 137 22.75 4.55 -7.11
N ASN A 138 22.38 3.26 -7.06
CA ASN A 138 23.08 2.19 -7.78
C ASN A 138 22.14 1.02 -8.03
N TYR A 139 21.99 0.60 -9.29
CA TYR A 139 21.01 -0.39 -9.73
C TYR A 139 21.02 -1.70 -8.90
N VAL A 140 22.21 -2.27 -8.64
CA VAL A 140 22.32 -3.53 -7.88
C VAL A 140 21.89 -3.36 -6.43
N PHE A 141 22.33 -2.27 -5.81
CA PHE A 141 21.98 -1.96 -4.42
C PHE A 141 20.54 -1.48 -4.27
N ASP A 142 19.99 -0.80 -5.27
CA ASP A 142 18.60 -0.36 -5.27
C ASP A 142 17.65 -1.57 -5.30
N PHE A 143 18.00 -2.63 -6.05
CA PHE A 143 17.28 -3.89 -5.99
C PHE A 143 17.34 -4.53 -4.60
N LEU A 144 18.50 -4.53 -3.94
CA LEU A 144 18.65 -5.05 -2.58
C LEU A 144 17.83 -4.21 -1.57
N LYS A 145 17.93 -2.88 -1.64
CA LYS A 145 17.14 -1.96 -0.80
C LYS A 145 15.65 -2.21 -0.95
N LEU A 146 15.16 -2.38 -2.18
CA LEU A 146 13.75 -2.64 -2.46
C LEU A 146 13.28 -3.95 -1.82
N ASN A 147 14.08 -5.02 -1.88
CA ASN A 147 13.74 -6.30 -1.25
C ASN A 147 13.73 -6.19 0.28
N ILE A 148 14.73 -5.52 0.87
CA ILE A 148 14.76 -5.27 2.32
C ILE A 148 13.53 -4.46 2.74
N MET A 149 13.23 -3.40 2.02
CA MET A 149 12.07 -2.56 2.29
C MET A 149 10.75 -3.33 2.17
N PHE A 150 10.63 -4.24 1.20
CA PHE A 150 9.47 -5.12 1.07
C PHE A 150 9.30 -6.03 2.28
N ILE A 151 10.39 -6.60 2.81
CA ILE A 151 10.35 -7.44 4.01
C ILE A 151 9.94 -6.60 5.23
N ILE A 152 10.54 -5.43 5.42
CA ILE A 152 10.20 -4.50 6.51
C ILE A 152 8.72 -4.11 6.42
N TYR A 153 8.27 -3.68 5.24
CA TYR A 153 6.88 -3.29 5.03
C TYR A 153 5.91 -4.43 5.31
N GLY A 154 6.18 -5.65 4.81
CA GLY A 154 5.32 -6.80 5.04
C GLY A 154 5.22 -7.19 6.52
N TYR A 155 6.35 -7.14 7.25
CA TYR A 155 6.39 -7.40 8.68
C TYR A 155 5.62 -6.32 9.47
N THR A 156 5.91 -5.05 9.21
CA THR A 156 5.26 -3.93 9.91
C THR A 156 3.78 -3.80 9.53
N PHE A 157 3.39 -4.17 8.30
CA PHE A 157 1.99 -4.26 7.89
C PHE A 157 1.20 -5.26 8.72
N LYS A 158 1.80 -6.43 9.05
CA LYS A 158 1.15 -7.41 9.94
C LYS A 158 0.95 -6.81 11.35
N ILE A 159 1.97 -6.13 11.87
CA ILE A 159 1.85 -5.46 13.18
C ILE A 159 0.77 -4.39 13.13
N TRP A 160 0.74 -3.58 12.07
CA TRP A 160 -0.28 -2.57 11.88
C TRP A 160 -1.70 -3.15 11.85
N LEU A 161 -1.91 -4.32 11.23
CA LEU A 161 -3.23 -4.98 11.25
C LEU A 161 -3.69 -5.35 12.67
N GLU A 162 -2.76 -5.60 13.59
CA GLU A 162 -3.01 -5.99 14.98
C GLU A 162 -2.89 -4.80 15.96
N ASP A 163 -2.48 -3.60 15.48
CA ASP A 163 -2.27 -2.41 16.31
C ASP A 163 -3.56 -1.63 16.48
N ASP A 164 -4.21 -1.78 17.63
CA ASP A 164 -5.44 -1.07 17.99
C ASP A 164 -5.17 0.28 18.67
N SER A 165 -3.90 0.70 18.79
CA SER A 165 -3.57 2.02 19.35
C SER A 165 -4.01 3.14 18.41
N LYS A 166 -4.54 4.22 18.99
CA LYS A 166 -5.13 5.33 18.24
C LYS A 166 -4.11 6.07 17.37
N ASP A 167 -2.85 6.06 17.78
CA ASP A 167 -1.72 6.73 17.16
C ASP A 167 -0.78 5.80 16.39
N MET A 168 -1.15 4.51 16.26
CA MET A 168 -0.30 3.48 15.66
C MET A 168 1.08 3.35 16.34
N GLY A 169 1.14 3.56 17.66
CA GLY A 169 2.41 3.63 18.40
C GLY A 169 3.27 2.37 18.29
N LYS A 170 2.68 1.18 18.30
CA LYS A 170 3.39 -0.09 18.09
C LYS A 170 3.96 -0.18 16.68
N THR A 171 3.16 0.19 15.70
CA THR A 171 3.55 0.20 14.28
C THR A 171 4.71 1.16 14.04
N MET A 172 4.61 2.40 14.56
CA MET A 172 5.66 3.41 14.49
C MET A 172 6.99 2.90 15.06
N ALA A 173 6.96 2.33 16.27
CA ALA A 173 8.16 1.81 16.93
C ALA A 173 8.84 0.70 16.11
N GLU A 174 8.08 -0.22 15.51
CA GLU A 174 8.65 -1.30 14.71
C GLU A 174 9.14 -0.81 13.34
N VAL A 175 8.45 0.13 12.69
CA VAL A 175 8.94 0.74 11.44
C VAL A 175 10.28 1.43 11.69
N ASP A 176 10.37 2.30 12.71
CA ASP A 176 11.61 3.02 13.04
C ASP A 176 12.76 2.07 13.38
N LYS A 177 12.50 1.06 14.21
CA LYS A 177 13.49 0.05 14.59
C LYS A 177 14.08 -0.66 13.37
N TRP A 178 13.23 -1.20 12.49
CA TRP A 178 13.72 -1.97 11.34
C TRP A 178 14.40 -1.10 10.29
N LEU A 179 13.95 0.13 10.09
CA LEU A 179 14.63 1.07 9.21
C LEU A 179 15.98 1.50 9.79
N SER A 180 16.09 1.71 11.11
CA SER A 180 17.35 2.04 11.78
C SER A 180 18.36 0.89 11.69
N GLU A 181 17.91 -0.36 11.85
CA GLU A 181 18.77 -1.53 11.66
C GLU A 181 19.26 -1.63 10.21
N ALA A 182 18.36 -1.47 9.24
CA ALA A 182 18.71 -1.51 7.81
C ALA A 182 19.73 -0.40 7.45
N GLU A 183 19.53 0.81 7.96
CA GLU A 183 20.48 1.93 7.79
C GLU A 183 21.85 1.62 8.43
N GLY A 184 21.84 1.04 9.62
CA GLY A 184 23.06 0.62 10.32
C GLY A 184 23.88 -0.41 9.52
N TYR A 185 23.22 -1.37 8.89
CA TYR A 185 23.87 -2.32 7.97
C TYR A 185 24.39 -1.62 6.71
N ALA A 186 23.57 -0.76 6.08
CA ALA A 186 24.00 -0.02 4.88
C ALA A 186 25.27 0.81 5.14
N LYS A 187 25.35 1.50 6.27
CA LYS A 187 26.55 2.29 6.68
C LYS A 187 27.79 1.41 6.89
N LYS A 188 27.64 0.19 7.42
CA LYS A 188 28.76 -0.74 7.60
C LYS A 188 29.33 -1.28 6.28
N PHE A 189 28.48 -1.44 5.27
CA PHE A 189 28.88 -1.90 3.95
C PHE A 189 29.21 -0.76 2.97
N SER A 190 28.90 0.47 3.30
CA SER A 190 29.17 1.66 2.48
C SER A 190 30.62 1.88 2.07
N PRO A 191 31.67 1.48 2.86
CA PRO A 191 33.06 1.55 2.40
C PRO A 191 33.40 0.64 1.22
N PHE A 192 32.52 -0.31 0.91
CA PHE A 192 32.66 -1.30 -0.18
C PHE A 192 31.68 -1.03 -1.35
N LEU A 193 30.89 0.05 -1.26
CA LEU A 193 29.88 0.51 -2.19
C LEU A 193 30.27 1.82 -2.87
#